data_848741dfd49ff373ef98aba165d3f13f
#
_entry.id   848741dfd49ff373ef98aba165d3f13f
#
_cell.length_a   1.000
_cell.length_b   1.000
_cell.length_c   1.000
_cell.angle_alpha   90.00
_cell.angle_beta   90.00
_cell.angle_gamma   90.00
#
_symmetry.space_group_name_H-M   'P 1'
#
loop_
_entity.id
_entity.type
_entity.pdbx_description
1 polymer ?
#
loop_
_entity_poly.entity_id
_entity_poly.type
_entity_poly.pdbx_seq_one_letter_code
_entity_poly.pdbx_strand_id
1 'polypeptide(L)'
;MNEPELRIRLEGVSLCYRLAKQRIPSLKEYAIHWLRGALSYEKLWAVRDLSLDVCRGETVGIVGRNGAGKSTLLKVISRVLKPTTGRAEIRGRLSPILELGTGFDMELTGLENIYLNALLLGRSRREIDARVADIVEFSGLGDFIRAPIRNYSSGMQARLGFAVATAWMPDILVLDEVLAVGDVTFTDKCEKRLRRFHDAGATVLLVSHAPRAILTNCSRCIWLDDGRLRAEGDSKEVVDVYLREHGTEPGEHEAGKLQTPA
;
A
#
# COMPACT_ATOMS: atom_id res chain seq x y z
N MET A 1 -0.34 -1.30 34.48
CA MET A 1 0.19 -1.02 33.13
C MET A 1 -0.94 -1.35 32.18
N ASN A 2 -1.45 -0.35 31.42
CA ASN A 2 -2.48 -0.64 30.40
C ASN A 2 -1.85 -1.52 29.31
N GLU A 3 -2.53 -2.59 28.95
CA GLU A 3 -2.11 -3.39 27.78
C GLU A 3 -2.03 -2.46 26.55
N PRO A 4 -0.99 -2.62 25.71
CA PRO A 4 -0.84 -1.80 24.52
C PRO A 4 -2.07 -1.97 23.62
N GLU A 5 -2.69 -0.86 23.24
CA GLU A 5 -3.86 -0.87 22.36
C GLU A 5 -3.48 -1.37 20.97
N LEU A 6 -3.92 -2.59 20.63
CA LEU A 6 -3.65 -3.19 19.33
C LEU A 6 -4.51 -2.56 18.24
N ARG A 7 -3.87 -2.18 17.13
CA ARG A 7 -4.50 -1.69 15.90
C ARG A 7 -4.63 -2.77 14.84
N ILE A 8 -3.65 -3.63 14.74
CA ILE A 8 -3.64 -4.74 13.78
C ILE A 8 -3.28 -6.01 14.55
N ARG A 9 -4.08 -7.05 14.36
CA ARG A 9 -3.79 -8.41 14.83
C ARG A 9 -4.04 -9.39 13.69
N LEU A 10 -3.00 -10.11 13.31
CA LEU A 10 -3.04 -11.21 12.37
C LEU A 10 -2.71 -12.51 13.10
N GLU A 11 -3.57 -13.52 12.96
CA GLU A 11 -3.42 -14.83 13.62
C GLU A 11 -3.43 -15.93 12.56
N GLY A 12 -2.27 -16.53 12.27
CA GLY A 12 -2.12 -17.61 11.30
C GLY A 12 -2.65 -17.29 9.90
N VAL A 13 -2.52 -16.04 9.47
CA VAL A 13 -3.09 -15.56 8.20
C VAL A 13 -2.39 -16.20 7.03
N SER A 14 -3.17 -16.83 6.15
CA SER A 14 -2.68 -17.30 4.85
C SER A 14 -3.59 -16.82 3.73
N LEU A 15 -2.99 -16.50 2.58
CA LEU A 15 -3.72 -16.14 1.37
C LEU A 15 -3.20 -16.91 0.17
N CYS A 16 -4.12 -17.60 -0.51
CA CYS A 16 -3.87 -18.43 -1.66
C CYS A 16 -4.64 -17.91 -2.88
N TYR A 17 -3.92 -17.58 -3.95
CA TYR A 17 -4.52 -17.32 -5.26
C TYR A 17 -4.75 -18.66 -5.98
N ARG A 18 -5.91 -18.77 -6.64
CA ARG A 18 -6.23 -19.89 -7.53
C ARG A 18 -6.03 -19.43 -8.96
N LEU A 19 -4.96 -19.88 -9.59
CA LEU A 19 -4.64 -19.56 -10.97
C LEU A 19 -5.16 -20.69 -11.86
N ALA A 20 -5.97 -20.36 -12.88
CA ALA A 20 -6.39 -21.35 -13.86
C ALA A 20 -5.16 -21.79 -14.69
N LYS A 21 -4.85 -23.08 -14.74
CA LYS A 21 -3.73 -23.62 -15.52
C LYS A 21 -3.91 -23.44 -17.03
N GLN A 22 -5.15 -23.32 -17.49
CA GLN A 22 -5.46 -23.16 -18.90
C GLN A 22 -6.29 -21.89 -19.11
N ARG A 23 -5.89 -21.07 -20.08
CA ARG A 23 -6.75 -19.99 -20.58
C ARG A 23 -7.87 -20.63 -21.39
N ILE A 24 -9.09 -20.54 -20.90
CA ILE A 24 -10.27 -21.03 -21.61
C ILE A 24 -10.90 -19.82 -22.31
N PRO A 25 -10.80 -19.72 -23.64
CA PRO A 25 -11.17 -18.51 -24.37
C PRO A 25 -12.68 -18.30 -24.53
N SER A 26 -13.51 -19.32 -24.26
CA SER A 26 -14.96 -19.21 -24.44
C SER A 26 -15.76 -19.82 -23.29
N LEU A 27 -16.95 -19.24 -23.03
CA LEU A 27 -17.92 -19.79 -22.07
C LEU A 27 -18.34 -21.23 -22.39
N LYS A 28 -18.41 -21.57 -23.68
CA LYS A 28 -18.77 -22.92 -24.14
C LYS A 28 -17.69 -23.94 -23.76
N GLU A 29 -16.44 -23.62 -23.96
CA GLU A 29 -15.30 -24.46 -23.56
C GLU A 29 -15.22 -24.58 -22.06
N TYR A 30 -15.45 -23.48 -21.33
CA TYR A 30 -15.51 -23.48 -19.86
C TYR A 30 -16.57 -24.47 -19.36
N ALA A 31 -17.78 -24.44 -19.91
CA ALA A 31 -18.86 -25.37 -19.56
C ALA A 31 -18.50 -26.83 -19.85
N ILE A 32 -17.84 -27.11 -20.96
CA ILE A 32 -17.39 -28.46 -21.32
C ILE A 32 -16.30 -28.96 -20.36
N HIS A 33 -15.31 -28.10 -20.05
CA HIS A 33 -14.26 -28.43 -19.08
C HIS A 33 -14.81 -28.63 -17.65
N TRP A 34 -15.78 -27.81 -17.26
CA TRP A 34 -16.46 -27.93 -15.98
C TRP A 34 -17.23 -29.27 -15.86
N LEU A 35 -18.03 -29.63 -16.89
CA LEU A 35 -18.77 -30.89 -16.96
C LEU A 35 -17.86 -32.13 -16.96
N ARG A 36 -16.66 -32.00 -17.53
CA ARG A 36 -15.66 -33.07 -17.57
C ARG A 36 -14.76 -33.13 -16.34
N GLY A 37 -14.95 -32.23 -15.36
CA GLY A 37 -14.07 -32.15 -14.18
C GLY A 37 -12.62 -31.80 -14.52
N ALA A 38 -12.37 -31.24 -15.72
CA ALA A 38 -11.02 -30.97 -16.24
C ALA A 38 -10.49 -29.57 -15.91
N LEU A 39 -11.24 -28.79 -15.10
CA LEU A 39 -10.77 -27.50 -14.59
C LEU A 39 -9.66 -27.72 -13.58
N SER A 40 -8.44 -27.40 -13.96
CA SER A 40 -7.26 -27.51 -13.11
C SER A 40 -6.80 -26.13 -12.68
N TYR A 41 -6.68 -25.95 -11.36
CA TYR A 41 -6.19 -24.71 -10.74
C TYR A 41 -4.87 -24.96 -10.04
N GLU A 42 -3.93 -24.05 -10.22
CA GLU A 42 -2.72 -24.01 -9.44
C GLU A 42 -2.93 -23.10 -8.21
N LYS A 43 -2.46 -23.56 -7.06
CA LYS A 43 -2.52 -22.81 -5.82
C LYS A 43 -1.22 -22.05 -5.62
N LEU A 44 -1.28 -20.72 -5.70
CA LEU A 44 -0.17 -19.84 -5.39
C LEU A 44 -0.40 -19.23 -4.00
N TRP A 45 0.36 -19.70 -3.03
CA TRP A 45 0.33 -19.14 -1.68
C TRP A 45 1.19 -17.88 -1.62
N ALA A 46 0.54 -16.72 -1.52
CA ALA A 46 1.22 -15.44 -1.45
C ALA A 46 1.55 -15.01 -0.03
N VAL A 47 0.77 -15.48 0.96
CA VAL A 47 1.03 -15.34 2.40
C VAL A 47 0.74 -16.67 3.05
N ARG A 48 1.60 -17.10 4.00
CA ARG A 48 1.53 -18.42 4.64
C ARG A 48 1.74 -18.30 6.13
N ASP A 49 0.71 -18.65 6.90
CA ASP A 49 0.73 -18.79 8.36
C ASP A 49 1.42 -17.62 9.07
N LEU A 50 1.00 -16.39 8.72
CA LEU A 50 1.60 -15.17 9.24
C LEU A 50 0.81 -14.66 10.44
N SER A 51 1.51 -14.48 11.56
CA SER A 51 0.98 -13.83 12.75
C SER A 51 1.77 -12.54 13.01
N LEU A 52 1.06 -11.45 13.31
CA LEU A 52 1.64 -10.12 13.52
C LEU A 52 0.71 -9.29 14.38
N ASP A 53 1.22 -8.68 15.42
CA ASP A 53 0.53 -7.69 16.23
C ASP A 53 1.19 -6.31 16.03
N VAL A 54 0.38 -5.26 15.75
CA VAL A 54 0.86 -3.88 15.64
C VAL A 54 0.06 -3.01 16.59
N CYS A 55 0.78 -2.29 17.45
CA CYS A 55 0.22 -1.42 18.47
C CYS A 55 -0.10 -0.03 17.92
N ARG A 56 -0.96 0.69 18.62
CA ARG A 56 -1.28 2.10 18.31
C ARG A 56 -0.02 2.97 18.32
N GLY A 57 0.14 3.82 17.29
CA GLY A 57 1.26 4.74 17.16
C GLY A 57 2.59 4.09 16.74
N GLU A 58 2.59 2.79 16.50
CA GLU A 58 3.77 2.08 16.06
C GLU A 58 4.01 2.29 14.56
N THR A 59 5.27 2.43 14.15
CA THR A 59 5.69 2.44 12.74
C THR A 59 6.47 1.17 12.44
N VAL A 60 5.86 0.28 11.66
CA VAL A 60 6.45 -1.02 11.30
C VAL A 60 6.87 -1.02 9.84
N GLY A 61 8.14 -1.31 9.60
CA GLY A 61 8.70 -1.52 8.27
C GLY A 61 8.46 -2.94 7.78
N ILE A 62 8.31 -3.10 6.47
CA ILE A 62 8.18 -4.42 5.83
C ILE A 62 9.20 -4.51 4.72
N VAL A 63 10.17 -5.42 4.86
CA VAL A 63 11.18 -5.72 3.85
C VAL A 63 10.99 -7.10 3.25
N GLY A 64 11.57 -7.34 2.09
CA GLY A 64 11.53 -8.63 1.39
C GLY A 64 11.64 -8.45 -0.11
N ARG A 65 12.05 -9.51 -0.83
CA ARG A 65 12.20 -9.51 -2.28
C ARG A 65 10.88 -9.27 -3.02
N ASN A 66 10.98 -8.97 -4.33
CA ASN A 66 9.81 -8.95 -5.21
C ASN A 66 9.15 -10.34 -5.21
N GLY A 67 7.82 -10.37 -5.05
CA GLY A 67 7.06 -11.61 -4.93
C GLY A 67 7.03 -12.23 -3.52
N ALA A 68 7.70 -11.67 -2.51
CA ALA A 68 7.69 -12.18 -1.14
C ALA A 68 6.33 -12.11 -0.42
N GLY A 69 5.32 -11.47 -1.04
CA GLY A 69 3.96 -11.36 -0.47
C GLY A 69 3.64 -10.04 0.19
N LYS A 70 4.54 -9.05 0.18
CA LYS A 70 4.37 -7.74 0.84
C LYS A 70 3.07 -7.04 0.45
N SER A 71 2.87 -6.76 -0.84
CA SER A 71 1.65 -6.08 -1.34
C SER A 71 0.38 -6.90 -1.08
N THR A 72 0.49 -8.25 -1.09
CA THR A 72 -0.63 -9.12 -0.72
C THR A 72 -0.98 -8.99 0.75
N LEU A 73 0.01 -8.97 1.63
CA LEU A 73 -0.18 -8.73 3.07
C LEU A 73 -0.84 -7.38 3.31
N LEU A 74 -0.35 -6.32 2.65
CA LEU A 74 -0.96 -5.00 2.75
C LEU A 74 -2.41 -4.98 2.26
N LYS A 75 -2.75 -5.71 1.18
CA LYS A 75 -4.12 -5.85 0.68
C LYS A 75 -5.02 -6.57 1.70
N VAL A 76 -4.50 -7.55 2.45
CA VAL A 76 -5.24 -8.20 3.55
C VAL A 76 -5.49 -7.21 4.69
N ILE A 77 -4.45 -6.51 5.15
CA ILE A 77 -4.55 -5.50 6.22
C ILE A 77 -5.50 -4.37 5.80
N SER A 78 -5.45 -3.97 4.53
CA SER A 78 -6.33 -2.94 3.95
C SER A 78 -7.76 -3.42 3.71
N ARG A 79 -8.10 -4.66 4.08
CA ARG A 79 -9.43 -5.28 3.88
C ARG A 79 -9.85 -5.40 2.41
N VAL A 80 -8.92 -5.25 1.48
CA VAL A 80 -9.14 -5.45 0.04
C VAL A 80 -9.27 -6.94 -0.27
N LEU A 81 -8.48 -7.78 0.41
CA LEU A 81 -8.52 -9.23 0.29
C LEU A 81 -8.86 -9.87 1.64
N LYS A 82 -9.73 -10.88 1.60
CA LYS A 82 -9.97 -11.73 2.78
C LYS A 82 -8.93 -12.84 2.83
N PRO A 83 -8.36 -13.17 4.01
CA PRO A 83 -7.47 -14.31 4.15
C PRO A 83 -8.18 -15.60 3.77
N THR A 84 -7.44 -16.56 3.20
CA THR A 84 -7.93 -17.91 2.91
C THR A 84 -8.08 -18.71 4.19
N THR A 85 -7.15 -18.55 5.13
CA THR A 85 -7.18 -19.12 6.48
C THR A 85 -6.64 -18.13 7.49
N GLY A 86 -6.90 -18.36 8.78
CA GLY A 86 -6.50 -17.47 9.85
C GLY A 86 -7.47 -16.31 10.05
N ARG A 87 -7.10 -15.36 10.89
CA ARG A 87 -7.92 -14.20 11.27
C ARG A 87 -7.12 -12.91 11.18
N ALA A 88 -7.72 -11.88 10.61
CA ALA A 88 -7.17 -10.53 10.55
C ALA A 88 -8.15 -9.57 11.24
N GLU A 89 -7.73 -8.97 12.35
CA GLU A 89 -8.45 -7.92 13.05
C GLU A 89 -7.74 -6.59 12.86
N ILE A 90 -8.43 -5.63 12.27
CA ILE A 90 -7.93 -4.27 12.07
C ILE A 90 -8.89 -3.30 12.76
N ARG A 91 -8.39 -2.48 13.68
CA ARG A 91 -9.20 -1.59 14.51
C ARG A 91 -8.88 -0.12 14.20
N GLY A 92 -9.88 0.60 13.74
CA GLY A 92 -9.77 2.01 13.38
C GLY A 92 -9.96 2.30 11.91
N ARG A 93 -9.83 3.60 11.57
CA ARG A 93 -9.94 4.12 10.22
C ARG A 93 -8.61 3.95 9.50
N LEU A 94 -8.66 3.24 8.39
CA LEU A 94 -7.51 2.88 7.60
C LEU A 94 -7.44 3.76 6.35
N SER A 95 -6.24 4.25 6.04
CA SER A 95 -5.92 4.92 4.78
C SER A 95 -4.83 4.13 4.04
N PRO A 96 -5.21 3.30 3.06
CA PRO A 96 -4.25 2.57 2.24
C PRO A 96 -3.76 3.47 1.10
N ILE A 97 -2.45 3.70 1.04
CA ILE A 97 -1.77 4.33 -0.09
C ILE A 97 -0.96 3.24 -0.80
N LEU A 98 -1.68 2.33 -1.45
CA LEU A 98 -1.08 1.16 -2.13
C LEU A 98 -0.88 1.42 -3.62
N GLU A 99 -1.91 1.92 -4.29
CA GLU A 99 -1.92 2.21 -5.72
C GLU A 99 -2.72 3.50 -5.91
N LEU A 100 -2.01 4.61 -6.09
CA LEU A 100 -2.63 5.93 -6.22
C LEU A 100 -3.45 6.04 -7.52
N GLY A 101 -4.69 6.50 -7.38
CA GLY A 101 -5.62 6.61 -8.51
C GLY A 101 -6.37 5.32 -8.85
N THR A 102 -6.11 4.23 -8.15
CA THR A 102 -6.92 3.02 -8.25
C THR A 102 -8.34 3.31 -7.77
N GLY A 103 -9.33 2.93 -8.59
CA GLY A 103 -10.74 3.21 -8.30
C GLY A 103 -11.24 4.53 -8.86
N PHE A 104 -10.43 5.27 -9.62
CA PHE A 104 -10.94 6.39 -10.42
C PHE A 104 -11.74 5.89 -11.61
N ASP A 105 -12.91 6.52 -11.82
CA ASP A 105 -13.65 6.37 -13.05
C ASP A 105 -13.09 7.37 -14.08
N MET A 106 -12.62 6.85 -15.19
CA MET A 106 -11.94 7.63 -16.24
C MET A 106 -12.87 8.61 -16.96
N GLU A 107 -14.18 8.36 -16.94
CA GLU A 107 -15.19 9.22 -17.59
C GLU A 107 -15.64 10.35 -16.67
N LEU A 108 -15.49 10.21 -15.37
CA LEU A 108 -15.82 11.25 -14.41
C LEU A 108 -14.71 12.30 -14.30
N THR A 109 -15.10 13.50 -13.92
CA THR A 109 -14.18 14.60 -13.61
C THR A 109 -13.36 14.31 -12.35
N GLY A 110 -12.26 15.04 -12.15
CA GLY A 110 -11.50 14.95 -10.91
C GLY A 110 -12.33 15.25 -9.67
N LEU A 111 -13.23 16.25 -9.76
CA LEU A 111 -14.14 16.58 -8.66
C LEU A 111 -15.09 15.44 -8.33
N GLU A 112 -15.72 14.83 -9.32
CA GLU A 112 -16.62 13.68 -9.12
C GLU A 112 -15.86 12.47 -8.56
N ASN A 113 -14.62 12.25 -9.00
CA ASN A 113 -13.74 11.20 -8.46
C ASN A 113 -13.32 11.45 -7.01
N ILE A 114 -13.19 12.72 -6.56
CA ILE A 114 -13.00 13.02 -5.13
C ILE A 114 -14.17 12.45 -4.33
N TYR A 115 -15.41 12.70 -4.74
CA TYR A 115 -16.59 12.17 -4.06
C TYR A 115 -16.65 10.65 -4.12
N LEU A 116 -16.46 10.06 -5.31
CA LEU A 116 -16.49 8.62 -5.50
C LEU A 116 -15.49 7.90 -4.57
N ASN A 117 -14.24 8.33 -4.59
CA ASN A 117 -13.19 7.68 -3.81
C ASN A 117 -13.33 7.92 -2.30
N ALA A 118 -13.70 9.12 -1.89
CA ALA A 118 -13.94 9.40 -0.49
C ALA A 118 -15.13 8.60 0.08
N LEU A 119 -16.20 8.38 -0.72
CA LEU A 119 -17.31 7.49 -0.35
C LEU A 119 -16.85 6.03 -0.22
N LEU A 120 -16.01 5.54 -1.14
CA LEU A 120 -15.41 4.20 -1.06
C LEU A 120 -14.52 4.05 0.19
N LEU A 121 -13.87 5.13 0.64
CA LEU A 121 -13.14 5.18 1.91
C LEU A 121 -14.06 5.31 3.14
N GLY A 122 -15.39 5.24 2.96
CA GLY A 122 -16.38 5.26 4.03
C GLY A 122 -16.66 6.65 4.59
N ARG A 123 -16.36 7.74 3.84
CA ARG A 123 -16.68 9.11 4.26
C ARG A 123 -18.10 9.49 3.90
N SER A 124 -18.77 10.17 4.81
CA SER A 124 -20.07 10.76 4.53
C SER A 124 -19.95 11.98 3.60
N ARG A 125 -21.02 12.28 2.85
CA ARG A 125 -21.05 13.44 1.98
C ARG A 125 -20.70 14.74 2.71
N ARG A 126 -21.18 14.92 3.92
CA ARG A 126 -20.90 16.10 4.75
C ARG A 126 -19.39 16.23 5.08
N GLU A 127 -18.73 15.12 5.38
CA GLU A 127 -17.26 15.12 5.61
C GLU A 127 -16.51 15.46 4.33
N ILE A 128 -16.99 14.99 3.17
CA ILE A 128 -16.37 15.28 1.88
C ILE A 128 -16.54 16.75 1.53
N ASP A 129 -17.76 17.29 1.61
CA ASP A 129 -18.04 18.69 1.33
C ASP A 129 -17.15 19.64 2.16
N ALA A 130 -16.89 19.28 3.42
CA ALA A 130 -16.00 20.04 4.30
C ALA A 130 -14.52 19.99 3.92
N ARG A 131 -14.10 19.07 3.03
CA ARG A 131 -12.68 18.82 2.68
C ARG A 131 -12.38 18.98 1.19
N VAL A 132 -13.39 19.06 0.35
CA VAL A 132 -13.21 19.16 -1.11
C VAL A 132 -12.26 20.30 -1.50
N ALA A 133 -12.43 21.49 -0.92
CA ALA A 133 -11.57 22.63 -1.22
C ALA A 133 -10.08 22.34 -0.89
N ASP A 134 -9.83 21.78 0.31
CA ASP A 134 -8.49 21.40 0.75
C ASP A 134 -7.87 20.31 -0.15
N ILE A 135 -8.69 19.35 -0.61
CA ILE A 135 -8.23 18.27 -1.51
C ILE A 135 -7.81 18.87 -2.87
N VAL A 136 -8.65 19.73 -3.42
CA VAL A 136 -8.38 20.41 -4.72
C VAL A 136 -7.11 21.25 -4.62
N GLU A 137 -6.98 22.09 -3.59
CA GLU A 137 -5.82 22.90 -3.35
C GLU A 137 -4.54 22.07 -3.17
N PHE A 138 -4.60 21.02 -2.36
CA PHE A 138 -3.45 20.16 -2.12
C PHE A 138 -2.98 19.46 -3.39
N SER A 139 -3.92 18.96 -4.22
CA SER A 139 -3.60 18.27 -5.48
C SER A 139 -2.86 19.16 -6.47
N GLY A 140 -3.06 20.48 -6.38
CA GLY A 140 -2.47 21.46 -7.28
C GLY A 140 -2.93 21.33 -8.73
N LEU A 141 -4.11 20.77 -8.97
CA LEU A 141 -4.64 20.52 -10.32
C LEU A 141 -5.34 21.75 -10.93
N GLY A 142 -5.71 22.75 -10.11
CA GLY A 142 -6.38 23.96 -10.58
C GLY A 142 -7.65 23.64 -11.37
N ASP A 143 -7.81 24.27 -12.53
CA ASP A 143 -8.99 24.10 -13.39
C ASP A 143 -9.13 22.69 -13.98
N PHE A 144 -8.04 21.91 -14.05
CA PHE A 144 -8.09 20.50 -14.50
C PHE A 144 -9.01 19.65 -13.63
N ILE A 145 -9.32 20.06 -12.39
CA ILE A 145 -10.23 19.31 -11.52
C ILE A 145 -11.61 19.08 -12.15
N ARG A 146 -12.01 19.92 -13.10
CA ARG A 146 -13.28 19.82 -13.83
C ARG A 146 -13.20 18.99 -15.11
N ALA A 147 -11.99 18.57 -15.51
CA ALA A 147 -11.79 17.72 -16.68
C ALA A 147 -11.95 16.23 -16.29
N PRO A 148 -12.41 15.36 -17.22
CA PRO A 148 -12.42 13.91 -17.00
C PRO A 148 -11.03 13.34 -16.75
N ILE A 149 -10.95 12.32 -15.87
CA ILE A 149 -9.67 11.69 -15.48
C ILE A 149 -8.90 11.10 -16.66
N ARG A 150 -9.57 10.66 -17.72
CA ARG A 150 -8.92 10.18 -18.96
C ARG A 150 -7.99 11.21 -19.60
N ASN A 151 -8.16 12.50 -19.30
CA ASN A 151 -7.33 13.59 -19.78
C ASN A 151 -6.14 13.89 -18.85
N TYR A 152 -6.02 13.17 -17.73
CA TYR A 152 -4.95 13.38 -16.75
C TYR A 152 -3.71 12.58 -17.11
N SER A 153 -2.54 13.17 -16.87
CA SER A 153 -1.31 12.40 -16.82
C SER A 153 -1.30 11.47 -15.59
N SER A 154 -0.45 10.44 -15.62
CA SER A 154 -0.27 9.55 -14.45
C SER A 154 0.12 10.32 -13.19
N GLY A 155 0.95 11.37 -13.32
CA GLY A 155 1.31 12.27 -12.22
C GLY A 155 0.10 13.04 -11.68
N MET A 156 -0.79 13.55 -12.53
CA MET A 156 -2.02 14.24 -12.09
C MET A 156 -2.96 13.28 -11.36
N GLN A 157 -3.13 12.05 -11.86
CA GLN A 157 -3.94 11.01 -11.20
C GLN A 157 -3.36 10.67 -9.83
N ALA A 158 -2.05 10.47 -9.74
CA ALA A 158 -1.37 10.15 -8.51
C ALA A 158 -1.47 11.29 -7.48
N ARG A 159 -1.34 12.57 -7.92
CA ARG A 159 -1.54 13.75 -7.06
C ARG A 159 -2.95 13.81 -6.49
N LEU A 160 -3.97 13.59 -7.32
CA LEU A 160 -5.36 13.57 -6.87
C LEU A 160 -5.62 12.40 -5.92
N GLY A 161 -5.15 11.20 -6.27
CA GLY A 161 -5.28 10.00 -5.44
C GLY A 161 -4.66 10.19 -4.05
N PHE A 162 -3.44 10.72 -3.98
CA PHE A 162 -2.78 11.03 -2.72
C PHE A 162 -3.55 12.10 -1.92
N ALA A 163 -4.00 13.17 -2.57
CA ALA A 163 -4.78 14.23 -1.93
C ALA A 163 -6.04 13.68 -1.27
N VAL A 164 -6.80 12.82 -1.97
CA VAL A 164 -8.01 12.18 -1.43
C VAL A 164 -7.68 11.21 -0.30
N ALA A 165 -6.72 10.30 -0.50
CA ALA A 165 -6.35 9.29 0.50
C ALA A 165 -5.84 9.90 1.81
N THR A 166 -5.25 11.10 1.75
CA THR A 166 -4.67 11.81 2.91
C THR A 166 -5.47 13.01 3.39
N ALA A 167 -6.70 13.19 2.93
CA ALA A 167 -7.53 14.33 3.32
C ALA A 167 -8.00 14.27 4.77
N TRP A 168 -8.05 13.09 5.36
CA TRP A 168 -8.47 12.85 6.75
C TRP A 168 -7.37 12.14 7.52
N MET A 169 -7.27 12.47 8.81
CA MET A 169 -6.38 11.78 9.73
C MET A 169 -6.79 10.32 9.88
N PRO A 170 -5.94 9.35 9.53
CA PRO A 170 -6.23 7.92 9.73
C PRO A 170 -5.80 7.47 11.12
N ASP A 171 -6.38 6.35 11.62
CA ASP A 171 -5.85 5.61 12.74
C ASP A 171 -4.68 4.70 12.30
N ILE A 172 -4.77 4.18 11.06
CA ILE A 172 -3.78 3.30 10.44
C ILE A 172 -3.47 3.80 9.04
N LEU A 173 -2.20 4.05 8.76
CA LEU A 173 -1.68 4.43 7.45
C LEU A 173 -0.89 3.27 6.86
N VAL A 174 -1.22 2.87 5.64
CA VAL A 174 -0.50 1.82 4.92
C VAL A 174 0.16 2.42 3.68
N LEU A 175 1.48 2.33 3.62
CA LEU A 175 2.31 2.91 2.56
C LEU A 175 3.02 1.78 1.80
N ASP A 176 2.79 1.69 0.49
CA ASP A 176 3.53 0.78 -0.40
C ASP A 176 4.34 1.62 -1.38
N GLU A 177 5.62 1.81 -1.11
CA GLU A 177 6.65 2.42 -1.98
C GLU A 177 6.35 3.78 -2.66
N VAL A 178 5.17 4.34 -2.48
CA VAL A 178 4.52 5.34 -3.34
C VAL A 178 4.93 6.79 -3.01
N LEU A 179 6.09 7.05 -2.37
CA LEU A 179 6.46 8.42 -2.03
C LEU A 179 7.08 9.22 -3.19
N ALA A 180 7.40 8.59 -4.31
CA ALA A 180 7.89 9.28 -5.52
C ALA A 180 6.72 9.71 -6.42
N VAL A 181 5.80 10.56 -5.91
CA VAL A 181 4.61 11.00 -6.65
C VAL A 181 4.77 12.42 -7.15
N GLY A 182 4.72 12.57 -8.47
CA GLY A 182 4.74 13.90 -9.10
C GLY A 182 6.14 14.52 -9.16
N ASP A 183 6.21 15.82 -9.02
CA ASP A 183 7.46 16.59 -8.98
C ASP A 183 8.00 16.72 -7.54
N VAL A 184 9.23 17.23 -7.41
CA VAL A 184 9.93 17.41 -6.13
C VAL A 184 9.09 18.22 -5.14
N THR A 185 8.41 19.26 -5.60
CA THR A 185 7.60 20.13 -4.74
C THR A 185 6.37 19.43 -4.19
N PHE A 186 5.76 18.54 -4.98
CA PHE A 186 4.63 17.74 -4.51
C PHE A 186 5.08 16.64 -3.56
N THR A 187 6.23 16.02 -3.82
CA THR A 187 6.83 15.02 -2.93
C THR A 187 7.07 15.61 -1.53
N ASP A 188 7.62 16.83 -1.44
CA ASP A 188 7.80 17.54 -0.16
C ASP A 188 6.47 17.77 0.60
N LYS A 189 5.40 18.12 -0.14
CA LYS A 189 4.06 18.27 0.46
C LYS A 189 3.53 16.94 1.01
N CYS A 190 3.74 15.85 0.27
CA CYS A 190 3.36 14.49 0.69
C CYS A 190 4.09 14.09 1.97
N GLU A 191 5.42 14.23 2.01
CA GLU A 191 6.23 13.91 3.20
C GLU A 191 5.79 14.71 4.43
N LYS A 192 5.58 16.03 4.28
CA LYS A 192 5.11 16.87 5.37
C LYS A 192 3.74 16.41 5.91
N ARG A 193 2.84 15.97 5.01
CA ARG A 193 1.53 15.45 5.43
C ARG A 193 1.64 14.12 6.16
N LEU A 194 2.48 13.20 5.65
CA LEU A 194 2.71 11.91 6.30
C LEU A 194 3.38 12.05 7.67
N ARG A 195 4.37 12.95 7.79
CA ARG A 195 4.99 13.29 9.09
C ARG A 195 3.96 13.79 10.09
N ARG A 196 3.04 14.68 9.69
CA ARG A 196 1.95 15.14 10.58
C ARG A 196 1.08 13.98 11.08
N PHE A 197 0.81 12.97 10.25
CA PHE A 197 0.05 11.81 10.69
C PHE A 197 0.83 10.97 11.70
N HIS A 198 2.11 10.74 11.44
CA HIS A 198 3.00 10.07 12.37
C HIS A 198 3.09 10.81 13.71
N ASP A 199 3.35 12.12 13.69
CA ASP A 199 3.49 12.96 14.89
C ASP A 199 2.18 13.04 15.71
N ALA A 200 1.04 12.89 15.02
CA ALA A 200 -0.28 12.81 15.66
C ALA A 200 -0.63 11.40 16.18
N GLY A 201 0.30 10.44 16.09
CA GLY A 201 0.17 9.09 16.64
C GLY A 201 -0.60 8.10 15.77
N ALA A 202 -0.63 8.31 14.45
CA ALA A 202 -1.11 7.28 13.53
C ALA A 202 -0.20 6.05 13.58
N THR A 203 -0.79 4.86 13.49
CA THR A 203 -0.05 3.61 13.29
C THR A 203 0.33 3.52 11.82
N VAL A 204 1.59 3.22 11.51
CA VAL A 204 2.09 3.22 10.13
C VAL A 204 2.66 1.85 9.75
N LEU A 205 2.23 1.34 8.61
CA LEU A 205 2.90 0.22 7.94
C LEU A 205 3.59 0.76 6.68
N LEU A 206 4.90 0.59 6.61
CA LEU A 206 5.72 1.09 5.51
C LEU A 206 6.40 -0.07 4.79
N VAL A 207 6.05 -0.28 3.52
CA VAL A 207 6.83 -1.11 2.61
C VAL A 207 7.77 -0.23 1.82
N SER A 208 9.04 -0.56 1.80
CA SER A 208 10.01 0.12 0.95
C SER A 208 11.11 -0.84 0.50
N HIS A 209 11.53 -0.69 -0.75
CA HIS A 209 12.72 -1.36 -1.28
C HIS A 209 14.02 -0.64 -0.88
N ALA A 210 13.94 0.60 -0.40
CA ALA A 210 15.08 1.34 0.12
C ALA A 210 15.29 1.05 1.61
N PRO A 211 16.31 0.28 2.02
CA PRO A 211 16.56 -0.03 3.42
C PRO A 211 16.70 1.21 4.30
N ARG A 212 17.28 2.28 3.75
CA ARG A 212 17.39 3.57 4.45
C ARG A 212 16.05 4.17 4.86
N ALA A 213 15.03 4.05 4.03
CA ALA A 213 13.69 4.56 4.37
C ALA A 213 13.11 3.83 5.58
N ILE A 214 13.31 2.52 5.67
CA ILE A 214 12.90 1.70 6.83
C ILE A 214 13.70 2.13 8.08
N LEU A 215 15.03 2.19 7.98
CA LEU A 215 15.91 2.55 9.11
C LEU A 215 15.64 3.97 9.66
N THR A 216 15.22 4.90 8.79
CA THR A 216 14.94 6.28 9.20
C THR A 216 13.57 6.44 9.84
N ASN A 217 12.56 5.68 9.39
CA ASN A 217 11.18 5.93 9.74
C ASN A 217 10.56 4.86 10.65
N CYS A 218 11.19 3.68 10.80
CA CYS A 218 10.62 2.56 11.53
C CYS A 218 11.52 2.13 12.69
N SER A 219 10.95 1.94 13.87
CA SER A 219 11.66 1.35 15.02
C SER A 219 11.66 -0.18 14.96
N ARG A 220 10.63 -0.76 14.33
CA ARG A 220 10.45 -2.21 14.17
C ARG A 220 10.27 -2.56 12.70
N CYS A 221 10.81 -3.70 12.31
CA CYS A 221 10.75 -4.20 10.95
C CYS A 221 10.35 -5.69 10.95
N ILE A 222 9.62 -6.10 9.92
CA ILE A 222 9.38 -7.49 9.59
C ILE A 222 10.01 -7.82 8.23
N TRP A 223 10.61 -8.99 8.13
CA TRP A 223 11.11 -9.52 6.87
C TRP A 223 10.21 -10.65 6.39
N LEU A 224 9.63 -10.45 5.20
CA LEU A 224 8.86 -11.46 4.50
C LEU A 224 9.71 -12.18 3.46
N ASP A 225 9.65 -13.52 3.46
CA ASP A 225 10.29 -14.36 2.46
C ASP A 225 9.35 -15.51 2.09
N ASP A 226 9.10 -15.71 0.80
CA ASP A 226 8.17 -16.71 0.24
C ASP A 226 6.81 -16.77 0.99
N GLY A 227 6.25 -15.61 1.28
CA GLY A 227 4.98 -15.45 1.97
C GLY A 227 4.99 -15.72 3.47
N ARG A 228 6.16 -15.95 4.08
CA ARG A 228 6.33 -16.24 5.51
C ARG A 228 7.05 -15.11 6.23
N LEU A 229 6.76 -14.95 7.49
CA LEU A 229 7.53 -14.12 8.40
C LEU A 229 8.87 -14.81 8.69
N ARG A 230 9.98 -14.25 8.19
CA ARG A 230 11.32 -14.78 8.35
C ARG A 230 12.00 -14.24 9.60
N ALA A 231 11.86 -12.93 9.83
CA ALA A 231 12.37 -12.24 10.99
C ALA A 231 11.48 -11.07 11.37
N GLU A 232 11.49 -10.70 12.64
CA GLU A 232 10.77 -9.59 13.22
C GLU A 232 11.56 -9.05 14.41
N GLY A 233 11.65 -7.73 14.54
CA GLY A 233 12.38 -7.10 15.62
C GLY A 233 12.80 -5.67 15.33
N ASP A 234 13.87 -5.21 15.97
CA ASP A 234 14.47 -3.90 15.72
C ASP A 234 14.80 -3.73 14.23
N SER A 235 14.48 -2.54 13.69
CA SER A 235 14.63 -2.28 12.25
C SER A 235 16.06 -2.48 11.76
N LYS A 236 17.06 -2.08 12.56
CA LYS A 236 18.46 -2.19 12.18
C LYS A 236 18.89 -3.66 12.13
N GLU A 237 18.52 -4.44 13.13
CA GLU A 237 18.86 -5.87 13.21
C GLU A 237 18.25 -6.64 12.04
N VAL A 238 16.95 -6.43 11.79
CA VAL A 238 16.23 -7.15 10.71
C VAL A 238 16.75 -6.74 9.33
N VAL A 239 16.98 -5.44 9.10
CA VAL A 239 17.52 -4.95 7.82
C VAL A 239 18.96 -5.43 7.60
N ASP A 240 19.81 -5.44 8.62
CA ASP A 240 21.18 -5.93 8.51
C ASP A 240 21.21 -7.43 8.13
N VAL A 241 20.34 -8.25 8.74
CA VAL A 241 20.22 -9.68 8.39
C VAL A 241 19.71 -9.84 6.96
N TYR A 242 18.69 -9.08 6.57
CA TYR A 242 18.14 -9.09 5.21
C TYR A 242 19.21 -8.76 4.16
N LEU A 243 20.01 -7.70 4.40
CA LEU A 243 21.08 -7.27 3.49
C LEU A 243 22.24 -8.28 3.41
N ARG A 244 22.57 -8.97 4.50
CA ARG A 244 23.60 -10.04 4.50
C ARG A 244 23.19 -11.23 3.65
N GLU A 245 21.91 -11.61 3.66
CA GLU A 245 21.39 -12.76 2.87
C GLU A 245 21.19 -12.41 1.39
N HIS A 246 20.83 -11.16 1.08
CA HIS A 246 20.46 -10.78 -0.29
C HIS A 246 21.40 -9.80 -0.98
N GLY A 247 22.42 -9.28 -0.28
CA GLY A 247 23.29 -8.22 -0.76
C GLY A 247 22.58 -6.85 -0.82
N THR A 248 23.35 -5.80 -1.12
CA THR A 248 22.76 -4.50 -1.50
C THR A 248 22.13 -4.64 -2.87
N GLU A 249 20.85 -4.29 -3.03
CA GLU A 249 20.22 -4.29 -4.36
C GLU A 249 20.97 -3.37 -5.33
N PRO A 250 21.06 -3.69 -6.64
CA PRO A 250 21.87 -2.98 -7.63
C PRO A 250 21.29 -1.62 -8.05
N GLY A 251 20.81 -0.81 -7.11
CA GLY A 251 20.25 0.53 -7.33
C GLY A 251 21.06 1.68 -6.73
N GLU A 252 22.06 1.43 -5.89
CA GLU A 252 22.74 2.51 -5.14
C GLU A 252 24.10 2.98 -5.74
N HIS A 253 24.53 2.49 -6.91
CA HIS A 253 25.87 2.80 -7.45
C HIS A 253 25.93 3.83 -8.59
N GLU A 254 24.84 4.44 -9.05
CA GLU A 254 24.92 5.41 -10.16
C GLU A 254 24.77 6.90 -9.81
N ALA A 255 24.63 7.26 -8.54
CA ALA A 255 24.49 8.68 -8.13
C ALA A 255 25.81 9.35 -7.71
N GLY A 256 26.97 8.82 -8.08
CA GLY A 256 28.26 9.29 -7.55
C GLY A 256 29.43 9.42 -8.54
N LYS A 257 29.22 9.61 -9.85
CA LYS A 257 30.29 9.99 -10.77
C LYS A 257 29.85 11.08 -11.77
N LEU A 258 29.74 12.29 -11.29
CA LEU A 258 29.92 13.45 -12.14
C LEU A 258 31.41 13.56 -12.42
N GLN A 259 31.81 13.14 -13.63
CA GLN A 259 33.12 13.41 -14.19
C GLN A 259 33.22 14.90 -14.43
N THR A 260 34.19 15.53 -13.80
CA THR A 260 34.68 16.88 -14.13
C THR A 260 35.39 16.81 -15.48
N PRO A 261 35.02 17.61 -16.51
CA PRO A 261 35.87 17.72 -17.71
C PRO A 261 37.06 18.61 -17.42
N ALA A 262 38.21 18.21 -17.96
CA ALA A 262 39.44 18.97 -18.00
C ALA A 262 39.35 20.16 -18.96
#